data_5bd339a1e80cd1cb78f16351f2ae9b6e
#
_entry.id   5bd339a1e80cd1cb78f16351f2ae9b6e
#
_cell.length_a   1.000
_cell.length_b   1.000
_cell.length_c   1.000
_cell.angle_alpha   90.00
_cell.angle_beta   90.00
_cell.angle_gamma   90.00
#
_symmetry.space_group_name_H-M   'P 1'
#
loop_
_entity.id
_entity.type
_entity.pdbx_description
1 polymer ?
#
loop_
_entity_poly.entity_id
_entity_poly.type
_entity_poly.pdbx_seq_one_letter_code
_entity_poly.pdbx_strand_id
1 'polypeptide(L)'
;CAMYVLKKLRGVNAVQTLSRLNRICPPYDKKTFVLDFVNSYEDMKAAFAPYYTTTLLSNSVTPSAIYDLEAKIDAYALFDPADIDSANEILYSEKITSKQKQRLTFFLQKSKKLLDHYEYEEQRQAVADMRSFVRYYEFLLQVSCFEDHDLHKKYNFIAYLLAYINIKHPGAGFNLDGKIQASNF
;
A
#
# COMPACT_ATOMS: atom_id res chain seq x y z
N CYS A 1 2.83 -6.88 -15.21
CA CYS A 1 3.45 -8.09 -15.81
C CYS A 1 3.21 -9.27 -14.89
N ALA A 2 2.68 -10.39 -15.39
CA ALA A 2 2.40 -11.57 -14.58
C ALA A 2 3.28 -12.76 -15.03
N MET A 3 3.68 -13.60 -14.08
CA MET A 3 4.34 -14.88 -14.33
C MET A 3 3.52 -16.00 -13.69
N TYR A 4 3.21 -17.02 -14.48
CA TYR A 4 2.57 -18.23 -14.01
C TYR A 4 3.62 -19.33 -13.86
N VAL A 5 3.75 -19.89 -12.66
CA VAL A 5 4.72 -20.96 -12.38
C VAL A 5 3.97 -22.28 -12.31
N LEU A 6 4.25 -23.16 -13.29
CA LEU A 6 3.63 -24.48 -13.44
C LEU A 6 4.63 -25.63 -13.23
N LYS A 7 5.84 -25.32 -12.78
CA LYS A 7 6.87 -26.32 -12.52
C LYS A 7 7.51 -26.11 -11.15
N LYS A 8 8.06 -27.18 -10.59
CA LYS A 8 8.77 -27.10 -9.31
C LYS A 8 10.09 -26.33 -9.48
N LEU A 9 10.25 -25.26 -8.70
CA LEU A 9 11.45 -24.45 -8.62
C LEU A 9 12.17 -24.74 -7.29
N ARG A 10 13.49 -24.83 -7.29
CA ARG A 10 14.30 -25.10 -6.08
C ARG A 10 15.55 -24.24 -6.04
N GLY A 11 15.95 -23.79 -4.84
CA GLY A 11 17.19 -23.08 -4.58
C GLY A 11 17.43 -21.91 -5.55
N VAL A 12 18.63 -21.80 -6.07
CA VAL A 12 19.05 -20.72 -6.98
C VAL A 12 18.16 -20.56 -8.22
N ASN A 13 17.60 -21.67 -8.75
CA ASN A 13 16.73 -21.62 -9.92
C ASN A 13 15.41 -20.87 -9.63
N ALA A 14 14.87 -20.96 -8.41
CA ALA A 14 13.70 -20.20 -8.02
C ALA A 14 13.99 -18.70 -8.04
N VAL A 15 15.09 -18.30 -7.42
CA VAL A 15 15.53 -16.90 -7.35
C VAL A 15 15.81 -16.35 -8.75
N GLN A 16 16.56 -17.07 -9.59
CA GLN A 16 16.89 -16.63 -10.94
C GLN A 16 15.66 -16.54 -11.86
N THR A 17 14.70 -17.42 -11.70
CA THR A 17 13.47 -17.41 -12.50
C THR A 17 12.57 -16.23 -12.10
N LEU A 18 12.34 -16.04 -10.81
CA LEU A 18 11.41 -15.01 -10.31
C LEU A 18 12.01 -13.60 -10.41
N SER A 19 13.32 -13.44 -10.21
CA SER A 19 13.99 -12.13 -10.33
C SER A 19 13.97 -11.55 -11.76
N ARG A 20 13.73 -12.39 -12.78
CA ARG A 20 13.56 -11.91 -14.17
C ARG A 20 12.36 -11.00 -14.35
N LEU A 21 11.32 -11.15 -13.50
CA LEU A 21 10.16 -10.26 -13.50
C LEU A 21 10.49 -8.84 -13.01
N ASN A 22 11.46 -8.71 -12.11
CA ASN A 22 11.79 -7.44 -11.47
C ASN A 22 12.77 -6.57 -12.30
N ARG A 23 13.05 -6.93 -13.55
CA ARG A 23 13.88 -6.09 -14.42
C ARG A 23 13.15 -4.77 -14.69
N ILE A 24 13.86 -3.68 -14.43
CA ILE A 24 13.38 -2.32 -14.70
C ILE A 24 13.15 -2.18 -16.20
N CYS A 25 12.01 -1.59 -16.60
CA CYS A 25 11.65 -1.35 -17.98
C CYS A 25 11.12 0.09 -18.15
N PRO A 26 12.02 1.11 -18.14
CA PRO A 26 11.60 2.48 -18.40
C PRO A 26 10.97 2.60 -19.80
N PRO A 27 9.96 3.49 -20.00
CA PRO A 27 9.39 4.44 -19.05
C PRO A 27 8.22 3.90 -18.19
N TYR A 28 8.00 2.58 -18.20
CA TYR A 28 6.82 1.97 -17.56
C TYR A 28 7.09 1.70 -16.07
N ASP A 29 6.16 2.15 -15.22
CA ASP A 29 6.08 1.71 -13.82
C ASP A 29 5.48 0.31 -13.79
N LYS A 30 6.35 -0.69 -13.60
CA LYS A 30 6.01 -2.10 -13.78
C LYS A 30 5.59 -2.72 -12.46
N LYS A 31 4.29 -2.97 -12.28
CA LYS A 31 3.79 -3.88 -11.25
C LYS A 31 3.94 -5.33 -11.72
N THR A 32 4.52 -6.18 -10.88
CA THR A 32 4.78 -7.59 -11.21
C THR A 32 4.07 -8.52 -10.25
N PHE A 33 3.50 -9.61 -10.78
CA PHE A 33 2.81 -10.65 -10.04
C PHE A 33 3.38 -12.01 -10.37
N VAL A 34 3.45 -12.89 -9.36
CA VAL A 34 3.78 -14.30 -9.53
C VAL A 34 2.63 -15.13 -9.00
N LEU A 35 2.04 -15.96 -9.86
CA LEU A 35 1.08 -16.99 -9.47
C LEU A 35 1.78 -18.34 -9.57
N ASP A 36 2.03 -18.95 -8.43
CA ASP A 36 2.68 -20.27 -8.34
C ASP A 36 1.65 -21.34 -7.98
N PHE A 37 1.54 -22.37 -8.83
CA PHE A 37 0.56 -23.44 -8.67
C PHE A 37 1.20 -24.76 -8.18
N VAL A 38 2.52 -24.81 -8.04
CA VAL A 38 3.24 -26.08 -7.83
C VAL A 38 4.14 -26.05 -6.60
N ASN A 39 4.66 -24.86 -6.24
CA ASN A 39 5.63 -24.75 -5.16
C ASN A 39 4.92 -24.28 -3.87
N SER A 40 5.33 -24.84 -2.74
CA SER A 40 4.82 -24.38 -1.46
C SER A 40 5.48 -23.06 -1.04
N TYR A 41 4.83 -22.33 -0.15
CA TYR A 41 5.39 -21.12 0.46
C TYR A 41 6.74 -21.41 1.15
N GLU A 42 6.83 -22.52 1.84
CA GLU A 42 8.04 -22.94 2.57
C GLU A 42 9.21 -23.24 1.61
N ASP A 43 8.95 -23.90 0.48
CA ASP A 43 9.95 -24.15 -0.57
C ASP A 43 10.50 -22.83 -1.12
N MET A 44 9.62 -21.86 -1.37
CA MET A 44 10.02 -20.54 -1.87
C MET A 44 10.77 -19.74 -0.82
N LYS A 45 10.28 -19.71 0.41
CA LYS A 45 10.95 -19.04 1.54
C LYS A 45 12.37 -19.59 1.76
N ALA A 46 12.52 -20.89 1.75
CA ALA A 46 13.83 -21.55 1.89
C ALA A 46 14.78 -21.21 0.70
N ALA A 47 14.24 -21.13 -0.52
CA ALA A 47 15.03 -20.76 -1.71
C ALA A 47 15.53 -19.32 -1.67
N PHE A 48 14.75 -18.41 -1.13
CA PHE A 48 15.06 -16.98 -1.05
C PHE A 48 15.82 -16.57 0.21
N ALA A 49 15.75 -17.34 1.30
CA ALA A 49 16.36 -17.01 2.57
C ALA A 49 17.85 -16.62 2.52
N PRO A 50 18.72 -17.25 1.67
CA PRO A 50 20.13 -16.86 1.55
C PRO A 50 20.34 -15.48 0.88
N TYR A 51 19.35 -14.97 0.16
CA TYR A 51 19.47 -13.77 -0.66
C TYR A 51 18.73 -12.56 -0.10
N TYR A 52 17.84 -12.77 0.87
CA TYR A 52 17.03 -11.72 1.47
C TYR A 52 17.10 -11.78 2.99
N THR A 53 17.85 -10.87 3.56
CA THR A 53 17.94 -10.69 5.03
C THR A 53 16.66 -10.10 5.60
N THR A 54 15.80 -9.49 4.78
CA THR A 54 14.54 -8.88 5.22
C THR A 54 13.53 -8.89 4.08
N THR A 55 12.88 -10.01 3.87
CA THR A 55 11.71 -10.03 2.97
C THR A 55 10.46 -10.19 3.82
N LEU A 56 9.44 -9.37 3.54
CA LEU A 56 8.08 -9.46 4.09
C LEU A 56 7.36 -10.79 3.73
N LEU A 57 8.12 -11.88 3.59
CA LEU A 57 7.64 -13.25 3.43
C LEU A 57 7.47 -13.95 4.78
N SER A 58 7.47 -13.20 5.87
CA SER A 58 7.17 -13.76 7.18
C SER A 58 5.66 -13.73 7.39
N ASN A 59 5.08 -14.86 7.36
CA ASN A 59 3.73 -15.30 7.68
C ASN A 59 2.87 -15.62 6.46
N SER A 60 2.21 -16.77 6.52
CA SER A 60 1.04 -17.08 5.73
C SER A 60 0.16 -15.83 5.61
N VAL A 61 -0.23 -15.46 4.39
CA VAL A 61 -1.16 -14.36 4.16
C VAL A 61 -2.48 -14.76 4.82
N THR A 62 -2.62 -14.36 6.07
CA THR A 62 -3.88 -14.50 6.78
C THR A 62 -4.61 -13.16 6.65
N PRO A 63 -5.86 -13.14 6.21
CA PRO A 63 -6.64 -11.91 6.17
C PRO A 63 -6.61 -11.13 7.49
N SER A 64 -6.41 -11.83 8.61
CA SER A 64 -6.28 -11.22 9.95
C SER A 64 -5.06 -10.33 10.13
N ALA A 65 -3.96 -10.55 9.40
CA ALA A 65 -2.75 -9.73 9.55
C ALA A 65 -2.94 -8.25 9.13
N ILE A 66 -3.97 -7.96 8.32
CA ILE A 66 -4.29 -6.57 7.96
C ILE A 66 -4.83 -5.81 9.18
N TYR A 67 -5.59 -6.46 10.04
CA TYR A 67 -6.13 -5.85 11.26
C TYR A 67 -5.04 -5.59 12.31
N ASP A 68 -3.99 -6.42 12.35
CA ASP A 68 -2.80 -6.16 13.19
C ASP A 68 -2.05 -4.91 12.73
N LEU A 69 -1.94 -4.71 11.40
CA LEU A 69 -1.37 -3.50 10.82
C LEU A 69 -2.27 -2.28 11.05
N GLU A 70 -3.57 -2.44 10.94
CA GLU A 70 -4.55 -1.41 11.24
C GLU A 70 -4.43 -0.95 12.69
N ALA A 71 -4.42 -1.87 13.64
CA ALA A 71 -4.30 -1.56 15.07
C ALA A 71 -3.00 -0.81 15.39
N LYS A 72 -1.89 -1.13 14.72
CA LYS A 72 -0.62 -0.38 14.86
C LYS A 72 -0.76 1.06 14.38
N ILE A 73 -1.43 1.27 13.24
CA ILE A 73 -1.63 2.60 12.68
C ILE A 73 -2.57 3.43 13.56
N ASP A 74 -3.62 2.80 14.08
CA ASP A 74 -4.58 3.46 14.97
C ASP A 74 -3.93 3.92 16.28
N ALA A 75 -2.92 3.19 16.76
CA ALA A 75 -2.17 3.57 17.95
C ALA A 75 -1.42 4.93 17.80
N TYR A 76 -1.11 5.35 16.58
CA TYR A 76 -0.54 6.69 16.32
C TYR A 76 -1.57 7.82 16.36
N ALA A 77 -2.88 7.53 16.41
CA ALA A 77 -3.96 8.52 16.46
C ALA A 77 -3.82 9.69 15.46
N LEU A 78 -3.39 9.39 14.22
CA LEU A 78 -3.09 10.39 13.20
C LEU A 78 -4.34 10.94 12.49
N PHE A 79 -5.47 10.26 12.57
CA PHE A 79 -6.70 10.63 11.88
C PHE A 79 -7.94 10.21 12.66
N ASP A 80 -8.99 10.98 12.48
CA ASP A 80 -10.31 10.76 13.07
C ASP A 80 -11.18 9.94 12.08
N PRO A 81 -11.97 8.96 12.53
CA PRO A 81 -12.92 8.25 11.68
C PRO A 81 -13.86 9.18 10.88
N ALA A 82 -14.32 10.27 11.48
CA ALA A 82 -15.17 11.25 10.81
C ALA A 82 -14.44 11.98 9.65
N ASP A 83 -13.14 12.22 9.79
CA ASP A 83 -12.32 12.81 8.71
C ASP A 83 -12.12 11.81 7.57
N ILE A 84 -11.95 10.51 7.88
CA ILE A 84 -11.87 9.42 6.91
C ILE A 84 -13.17 9.32 6.09
N ASP A 85 -14.33 9.30 6.75
CA ASP A 85 -15.63 9.22 6.09
C ASP A 85 -15.85 10.43 5.18
N SER A 86 -15.64 11.64 5.70
CA SER A 86 -15.76 12.88 4.92
C SER A 86 -14.82 12.95 3.72
N ALA A 87 -13.59 12.44 3.86
CA ALA A 87 -12.64 12.37 2.76
C ALA A 87 -13.10 11.39 1.68
N ASN A 88 -13.61 10.20 2.08
CA ASN A 88 -14.12 9.22 1.14
C ASN A 88 -15.38 9.68 0.41
N GLU A 89 -16.30 10.40 1.05
CA GLU A 89 -17.44 11.04 0.37
C GLU A 89 -16.98 11.96 -0.78
N ILE A 90 -15.88 12.69 -0.56
CA ILE A 90 -15.29 13.54 -1.59
C ILE A 90 -14.67 12.69 -2.71
N LEU A 91 -13.92 11.65 -2.35
CA LEU A 91 -13.22 10.80 -3.31
C LEU A 91 -14.16 10.01 -4.22
N TYR A 92 -15.35 9.64 -3.74
CA TYR A 92 -16.37 8.92 -4.52
C TYR A 92 -17.33 9.83 -5.29
N SER A 93 -17.20 11.16 -5.19
CA SER A 93 -18.03 12.06 -5.97
C SER A 93 -17.62 12.05 -7.45
N GLU A 94 -18.60 12.03 -8.37
CA GLU A 94 -18.36 12.01 -9.81
C GLU A 94 -17.50 13.18 -10.32
N LYS A 95 -17.64 14.34 -9.69
CA LYS A 95 -16.84 15.53 -9.99
C LYS A 95 -16.40 16.21 -8.70
N ILE A 96 -15.10 16.26 -8.49
CA ILE A 96 -14.54 16.94 -7.32
C ILE A 96 -14.41 18.44 -7.60
N THR A 97 -15.15 19.24 -6.86
CA THR A 97 -15.09 20.71 -6.93
C THR A 97 -13.83 21.25 -6.24
N SER A 98 -13.43 22.49 -6.59
CA SER A 98 -12.28 23.15 -5.95
C SER A 98 -12.45 23.26 -4.42
N LYS A 99 -13.67 23.46 -3.92
CA LYS A 99 -13.97 23.50 -2.50
C LYS A 99 -13.79 22.15 -1.83
N GLN A 100 -14.18 21.07 -2.48
CA GLN A 100 -13.98 19.71 -1.99
C GLN A 100 -12.48 19.31 -1.99
N LYS A 101 -11.72 19.73 -3.02
CA LYS A 101 -10.25 19.55 -3.04
C LYS A 101 -9.58 20.24 -1.84
N GLN A 102 -9.98 21.48 -1.54
CA GLN A 102 -9.48 22.19 -0.37
C GLN A 102 -9.82 21.49 0.95
N ARG A 103 -11.05 20.97 1.07
CA ARG A 103 -11.48 20.22 2.26
C ARG A 103 -10.70 18.92 2.43
N LEU A 104 -10.49 18.15 1.36
CA LEU A 104 -9.65 16.96 1.40
C LEU A 104 -8.21 17.30 1.82
N THR A 105 -7.63 18.34 1.22
CA THR A 105 -6.29 18.81 1.59
C THR A 105 -6.21 19.20 3.06
N PHE A 106 -7.25 19.82 3.62
CA PHE A 106 -7.31 20.16 5.03
C PHE A 106 -7.24 18.93 5.94
N PHE A 107 -7.97 17.84 5.63
CA PHE A 107 -7.89 16.59 6.40
C PHE A 107 -6.49 15.97 6.34
N LEU A 108 -5.89 15.92 5.16
CA LEU A 108 -4.52 15.40 4.98
C LEU A 108 -3.49 16.25 5.73
N GLN A 109 -3.65 17.56 5.71
CA GLN A 109 -2.77 18.49 6.44
C GLN A 109 -2.92 18.34 7.96
N LYS A 110 -4.15 18.12 8.48
CA LYS A 110 -4.40 17.83 9.88
C LYS A 110 -3.64 16.58 10.33
N SER A 111 -3.78 15.48 9.59
CA SER A 111 -3.07 14.23 9.88
C SER A 111 -1.54 14.39 9.79
N LYS A 112 -1.05 15.13 8.79
CA LYS A 112 0.38 15.41 8.68
C LYS A 112 0.89 16.24 9.87
N LYS A 113 0.17 17.23 10.32
CA LYS A 113 0.55 18.01 11.52
C LYS A 113 0.65 17.15 12.76
N LEU A 114 -0.28 16.20 12.95
CA LEU A 114 -0.20 15.25 14.06
C LEU A 114 1.03 14.37 13.95
N LEU A 115 1.35 13.88 12.76
CA LEU A 115 2.58 13.12 12.52
C LEU A 115 3.85 13.96 12.81
N ASP A 116 3.86 15.22 12.44
CA ASP A 116 5.00 16.12 12.66
C ASP A 116 5.30 16.40 14.16
N HIS A 117 4.38 16.05 15.08
CA HIS A 117 4.61 16.15 16.54
C HIS A 117 5.39 14.96 17.12
N TYR A 118 5.51 13.87 16.38
CA TYR A 118 6.29 12.70 16.80
C TYR A 118 7.79 12.94 16.59
N GLU A 119 8.62 12.21 17.32
CA GLU A 119 10.06 12.18 17.08
C GLU A 119 10.39 11.59 15.71
N TYR A 120 11.52 11.97 15.12
CA TYR A 120 11.87 11.60 13.74
C TYR A 120 11.82 10.10 13.46
N GLU A 121 12.29 9.27 14.38
CA GLU A 121 12.26 7.81 14.21
C GLU A 121 10.84 7.25 14.29
N GLU A 122 9.98 7.82 15.15
CA GLU A 122 8.57 7.44 15.25
C GLU A 122 7.81 7.87 13.98
N GLN A 123 8.09 9.05 13.42
CA GLN A 123 7.54 9.48 12.13
C GLN A 123 7.89 8.49 11.02
N ARG A 124 9.16 8.07 10.95
CA ARG A 124 9.63 7.08 9.97
C ARG A 124 8.91 5.75 10.13
N GLN A 125 8.76 5.29 11.38
CA GLN A 125 8.06 4.03 11.68
C GLN A 125 6.59 4.12 11.30
N ALA A 126 5.88 5.18 11.67
CA ALA A 126 4.49 5.39 11.31
C ALA A 126 4.27 5.41 9.78
N VAL A 127 5.16 6.08 9.04
CA VAL A 127 5.12 6.09 7.57
C VAL A 127 5.42 4.70 6.99
N ALA A 128 6.33 3.93 7.59
CA ALA A 128 6.63 2.56 7.16
C ALA A 128 5.44 1.62 7.40
N ASP A 129 4.77 1.73 8.55
CA ASP A 129 3.59 0.93 8.90
C ASP A 129 2.42 1.27 7.97
N MET A 130 2.16 2.56 7.69
CA MET A 130 1.16 2.99 6.71
C MET A 130 1.44 2.45 5.30
N ARG A 131 2.71 2.46 4.85
CA ARG A 131 3.09 1.87 3.55
C ARG A 131 2.89 0.37 3.52
N SER A 132 3.21 -0.32 4.63
CA SER A 132 3.02 -1.76 4.75
C SER A 132 1.54 -2.13 4.69
N PHE A 133 0.69 -1.36 5.37
CA PHE A 133 -0.77 -1.51 5.33
C PHE A 133 -1.32 -1.36 3.90
N VAL A 134 -0.96 -0.28 3.21
CA VAL A 134 -1.41 -0.03 1.82
C VAL A 134 -1.01 -1.17 0.89
N ARG A 135 0.25 -1.61 0.94
CA ARG A 135 0.75 -2.72 0.12
C ARG A 135 0.04 -4.04 0.43
N TYR A 136 -0.19 -4.31 1.72
CA TYR A 136 -0.83 -5.54 2.14
C TYR A 136 -2.31 -5.55 1.74
N TYR A 137 -3.00 -4.42 1.88
CA TYR A 137 -4.38 -4.26 1.44
C TYR A 137 -4.52 -4.43 -0.08
N GLU A 138 -3.66 -3.75 -0.88
CA GLU A 138 -3.61 -3.93 -2.34
C GLU A 138 -3.37 -5.39 -2.74
N PHE A 139 -2.54 -6.09 -1.99
CA PHE A 139 -2.28 -7.51 -2.22
C PHE A 139 -3.52 -8.37 -1.90
N LEU A 140 -4.18 -8.13 -0.78
CA LEU A 140 -5.41 -8.85 -0.40
C LEU A 140 -6.50 -8.69 -1.45
N LEU A 141 -6.70 -7.50 -2.00
CA LEU A 141 -7.67 -7.25 -3.07
C LEU A 141 -7.39 -8.06 -4.35
N GLN A 142 -6.14 -8.46 -4.57
CA GLN A 142 -5.75 -9.21 -5.75
C GLN A 142 -5.87 -10.73 -5.58
N VAL A 143 -5.70 -11.22 -4.37
CA VAL A 143 -5.62 -12.67 -4.11
C VAL A 143 -6.86 -13.24 -3.42
N SER A 144 -7.74 -12.39 -2.90
CA SER A 144 -8.94 -12.82 -2.20
C SER A 144 -10.13 -11.91 -2.51
N CYS A 145 -11.34 -12.44 -2.40
CA CYS A 145 -12.56 -11.65 -2.38
C CYS A 145 -12.70 -11.02 -0.97
N PHE A 146 -11.82 -10.06 -0.68
CA PHE A 146 -11.80 -9.39 0.59
C PHE A 146 -12.70 -8.14 0.53
N GLU A 147 -13.77 -8.11 1.33
CA GLU A 147 -14.71 -7.01 1.41
C GLU A 147 -14.81 -6.51 2.84
N ASP A 148 -14.23 -5.34 3.10
CA ASP A 148 -14.38 -4.60 4.34
C ASP A 148 -14.43 -3.11 3.98
N HIS A 149 -15.63 -2.54 4.07
CA HIS A 149 -15.89 -1.15 3.66
C HIS A 149 -15.14 -0.12 4.50
N ASP A 150 -15.04 -0.32 5.80
CA ASP A 150 -14.40 0.64 6.68
C ASP A 150 -12.87 0.60 6.52
N LEU A 151 -12.34 -0.61 6.37
CA LEU A 151 -10.94 -0.80 6.06
C LEU A 151 -10.57 -0.23 4.67
N HIS A 152 -11.49 -0.33 3.70
CA HIS A 152 -11.31 0.26 2.37
C HIS A 152 -11.26 1.80 2.41
N LYS A 153 -12.15 2.42 3.18
CA LYS A 153 -12.13 3.87 3.40
C LYS A 153 -10.81 4.32 4.03
N LYS A 154 -10.35 3.58 5.04
CA LYS A 154 -9.08 3.84 5.71
C LYS A 154 -7.90 3.68 4.76
N TYR A 155 -7.88 2.63 3.94
CA TYR A 155 -6.89 2.42 2.88
C TYR A 155 -6.81 3.62 1.94
N ASN A 156 -7.95 4.08 1.41
CA ASN A 156 -8.01 5.23 0.52
C ASN A 156 -7.39 6.47 1.18
N PHE A 157 -7.81 6.78 2.40
CA PHE A 157 -7.31 7.94 3.15
C PHE A 157 -5.80 7.87 3.36
N ILE A 158 -5.28 6.73 3.82
CA ILE A 158 -3.85 6.52 4.06
C ILE A 158 -3.04 6.61 2.76
N ALA A 159 -3.54 6.07 1.65
CA ALA A 159 -2.87 6.16 0.35
C ALA A 159 -2.72 7.62 -0.11
N TYR A 160 -3.76 8.44 0.07
CA TYR A 160 -3.70 9.87 -0.21
C TYR A 160 -2.80 10.63 0.75
N LEU A 161 -2.82 10.27 2.04
CA LEU A 161 -1.94 10.87 3.05
C LEU A 161 -0.46 10.60 2.73
N LEU A 162 -0.10 9.37 2.38
CA LEU A 162 1.25 9.02 1.97
C LEU A 162 1.70 9.78 0.71
N ALA A 163 0.81 9.95 -0.26
CA ALA A 163 1.09 10.76 -1.43
C ALA A 163 1.31 12.23 -1.05
N TYR A 164 0.53 12.78 -0.13
CA TYR A 164 0.66 14.15 0.38
C TYR A 164 1.98 14.37 1.14
N ILE A 165 2.38 13.42 1.99
CA ILE A 165 3.63 13.49 2.77
C ILE A 165 4.86 13.43 1.85
N ASN A 166 4.82 12.66 0.76
CA ASN A 166 5.95 12.50 -0.17
C ASN A 166 6.18 13.68 -1.11
N ILE A 167 5.31 14.70 -1.11
CA ILE A 167 5.52 15.92 -1.90
C ILE A 167 6.60 16.77 -1.20
N LYS A 168 7.84 16.63 -1.66
CA LYS A 168 9.03 17.27 -1.07
C LYS A 168 9.25 18.75 -1.45
N HIS A 169 8.38 19.38 -2.24
CA HIS A 169 8.58 20.75 -2.71
C HIS A 169 7.48 21.69 -2.20
N PRO A 170 7.84 22.71 -1.38
CA PRO A 170 6.93 23.81 -1.10
C PRO A 170 6.71 24.60 -2.40
N GLY A 171 5.55 24.45 -3.02
CA GLY A 171 5.19 25.11 -4.29
C GLY A 171 4.65 24.21 -5.38
N ALA A 172 4.87 22.90 -5.32
CA ALA A 172 4.16 21.95 -6.18
C ALA A 172 2.77 21.69 -5.57
N GLY A 173 1.74 22.31 -6.13
CA GLY A 173 0.36 22.01 -5.73
C GLY A 173 0.09 20.51 -5.88
N PHE A 174 -0.59 19.94 -4.90
CA PHE A 174 -1.03 18.55 -4.95
C PHE A 174 -2.00 18.40 -6.12
N ASN A 175 -1.53 17.77 -7.19
CA ASN A 175 -2.35 17.53 -8.37
C ASN A 175 -3.11 16.21 -8.19
N LEU A 176 -4.38 16.31 -7.83
CA LEU A 176 -5.31 15.19 -7.70
C LEU A 176 -5.69 14.59 -9.06
N ASP A 177 -5.55 15.37 -10.16
CA ASP A 177 -6.08 14.99 -11.47
C ASP A 177 -5.38 13.77 -12.10
N GLY A 178 -4.14 13.47 -11.70
CA GLY A 178 -3.38 12.31 -12.19
C GLY A 178 -3.63 10.98 -11.46
N LYS A 179 -4.32 10.99 -10.31
CA LYS A 179 -4.59 9.79 -9.50
C LYS A 179 -6.07 9.41 -9.41
N ILE A 180 -6.97 10.23 -9.95
CA ILE A 180 -8.43 9.99 -9.96
C ILE A 180 -8.85 9.18 -11.20
N GLN A 181 -7.99 8.40 -11.80
CA GLN A 181 -8.45 7.26 -12.58
C GLN A 181 -8.60 6.08 -11.61
N ALA A 182 -9.58 6.20 -10.72
CA ALA A 182 -10.13 5.05 -10.05
C ALA A 182 -10.61 4.10 -11.14
N SER A 183 -10.01 2.94 -11.21
CA SER A 183 -10.52 1.82 -11.96
C SER A 183 -12.02 1.66 -11.65
N ASN A 184 -12.86 1.95 -12.63
CA ASN A 184 -14.22 1.45 -12.67
C ASN A 184 -14.11 -0.08 -12.70
N PHE A 185 -14.45 -0.72 -11.60
CA PHE A 185 -14.83 -2.12 -11.53
C PHE A 185 -16.25 -2.20 -11.05
#